data_d2f11c05158fe7ddd4bfc07cdf841d1b
#
_entry.id   d2f11c05158fe7ddd4bfc07cdf841d1b
#
_cell.length_a   1.000
_cell.length_b   1.000
_cell.length_c   1.000
_cell.angle_alpha   90.00
_cell.angle_beta   90.00
_cell.angle_gamma   90.00
#
_symmetry.space_group_name_H-M   'P 1'
#
loop_
_entity.id
_entity.type
_entity.pdbx_description
1 polymer ?
#
loop_
_entity_poly.entity_id
_entity_poly.type
_entity_poly.pdbx_seq_one_letter_code
_entity_poly.pdbx_strand_id
1 'polypeptide(L)'
;MKKILFILYTCCILLFPVSAQQIPSFKANDRIVFLGNSITEGGHYHSYIWLYYMTHFPELPLRIYNGGIGGDCASHMVFRFDSDIKIKKPTYLVCSFGMNDSGYDGYNKPGYDKYANKQVEYANTEFGKLQQQILADKKIKNVVLLGTPFFRTQLL
;
A
#
# COMPACT_ATOMS: atom_id res chain seq x y z
N MET A 1 -24.08 32.20 29.26
CA MET A 1 -22.63 31.96 29.30
C MET A 1 -22.27 30.49 28.93
N LYS A 2 -22.84 29.45 29.57
CA LYS A 2 -22.49 28.02 29.25
C LYS A 2 -22.75 27.60 27.80
N LYS A 3 -23.79 28.10 27.13
CA LYS A 3 -24.08 27.80 25.72
C LYS A 3 -23.10 28.43 24.75
N ILE A 4 -22.61 29.63 25.04
CA ILE A 4 -21.60 30.31 24.21
C ILE A 4 -20.23 29.62 24.34
N LEU A 5 -19.88 29.15 25.54
CA LEU A 5 -18.67 28.40 25.79
C LEU A 5 -18.64 27.06 25.07
N PHE A 6 -19.81 26.38 25.01
CA PHE A 6 -19.97 25.12 24.28
C PHE A 6 -19.83 25.31 22.77
N ILE A 7 -20.42 26.38 22.21
CA ILE A 7 -20.30 26.70 20.78
C ILE A 7 -18.84 27.05 20.42
N LEU A 8 -18.15 27.81 21.25
CA LEU A 8 -16.73 28.13 21.06
C LEU A 8 -15.86 26.86 21.12
N TYR A 9 -16.10 25.95 22.06
CA TYR A 9 -15.39 24.68 22.17
C TYR A 9 -15.63 23.78 20.96
N THR A 10 -16.87 23.68 20.46
CA THR A 10 -17.20 22.91 19.26
C THR A 10 -16.57 23.51 18.00
N CYS A 11 -16.53 24.86 17.90
CA CYS A 11 -15.87 25.53 16.77
C CYS A 11 -14.35 25.33 16.77
N CYS A 12 -13.71 25.29 17.94
CA CYS A 12 -12.27 25.01 18.05
C CYS A 12 -11.92 23.56 17.62
N ILE A 13 -12.80 22.58 17.87
CA ILE A 13 -12.58 21.20 17.44
C ILE A 13 -12.63 21.07 15.91
N LEU A 14 -13.41 21.92 15.23
CA LEU A 14 -13.53 21.91 13.76
C LEU A 14 -12.34 22.61 13.05
N LEU A 15 -11.46 23.25 13.78
CA LEU A 15 -10.29 23.97 13.22
C LEU A 15 -9.00 23.14 13.20
N PHE A 16 -9.02 21.89 13.63
CA PHE A 16 -7.87 21.02 13.43
C PHE A 16 -7.71 20.75 11.93
N PRO A 17 -6.60 21.17 11.32
CA PRO A 17 -6.36 20.85 9.92
C PRO A 17 -6.27 19.33 9.77
N VAL A 18 -7.21 18.74 9.07
CA VAL A 18 -7.07 17.36 8.60
C VAL A 18 -5.95 17.40 7.56
N SER A 19 -4.73 17.08 7.99
CA SER A 19 -3.61 16.93 7.09
C SER A 19 -3.83 15.67 6.27
N ALA A 20 -4.31 15.83 5.03
CA ALA A 20 -4.35 14.73 4.09
C ALA A 20 -2.90 14.30 3.81
N GLN A 21 -2.61 13.01 3.92
CA GLN A 21 -1.31 12.48 3.59
C GLN A 21 -1.04 12.72 2.11
N GLN A 22 -0.05 13.55 1.80
CA GLN A 22 0.36 13.80 0.43
C GLN A 22 1.23 12.65 -0.06
N ILE A 23 0.80 11.99 -1.14
CA ILE A 23 1.61 11.01 -1.84
C ILE A 23 2.66 11.76 -2.67
N PRO A 24 3.96 11.53 -2.45
CA PRO A 24 4.99 12.19 -3.24
C PRO A 24 4.86 11.83 -4.72
N SER A 25 4.93 12.83 -5.59
CA SER A 25 4.97 12.62 -7.04
C SER A 25 6.28 11.94 -7.46
N PHE A 26 6.25 11.24 -8.59
CA PHE A 26 7.45 10.63 -9.15
C PHE A 26 8.43 11.70 -9.63
N LYS A 27 9.71 11.41 -9.50
CA LYS A 27 10.82 12.29 -9.88
C LYS A 27 11.64 11.67 -11.01
N ALA A 28 12.42 12.50 -11.69
CA ALA A 28 13.32 12.05 -12.73
C ALA A 28 14.22 10.89 -12.26
N ASN A 29 14.34 9.87 -13.09
CA ASN A 29 15.09 8.63 -12.83
C ASN A 29 14.51 7.72 -11.75
N ASP A 30 13.30 7.96 -11.28
CA ASP A 30 12.63 7.02 -10.41
C ASP A 30 12.42 5.68 -11.10
N ARG A 31 12.62 4.64 -10.31
CA ARG A 31 12.35 3.24 -10.64
C ARG A 31 11.18 2.80 -9.77
N ILE A 32 10.00 2.87 -10.34
CA ILE A 32 8.75 2.61 -9.65
C ILE A 32 8.40 1.14 -9.80
N VAL A 33 8.27 0.42 -8.72
CA VAL A 33 7.80 -0.97 -8.72
C VAL A 33 6.43 -1.03 -8.06
N PHE A 34 5.47 -1.57 -8.80
CA PHE A 34 4.14 -1.89 -8.28
C PHE A 34 4.14 -3.34 -7.81
N LEU A 35 4.26 -3.55 -6.51
CA LEU A 35 4.23 -4.85 -5.87
C LEU A 35 2.79 -5.17 -5.45
N GLY A 36 2.29 -6.33 -5.84
CA GLY A 36 0.91 -6.68 -5.52
C GLY A 36 0.48 -8.06 -6.01
N ASN A 37 -0.81 -8.30 -5.94
CA ASN A 37 -1.48 -9.53 -6.36
C ASN A 37 -2.02 -9.44 -7.81
N SER A 38 -3.06 -10.23 -8.13
CA SER A 38 -3.70 -10.26 -9.46
C SER A 38 -4.20 -8.89 -9.95
N ILE A 39 -4.61 -7.99 -9.04
CA ILE A 39 -5.04 -6.64 -9.41
C ILE A 39 -3.86 -5.85 -9.98
N THR A 40 -2.68 -6.00 -9.38
CA THR A 40 -1.45 -5.38 -9.87
C THR A 40 -0.94 -6.11 -11.12
N GLU A 41 -0.95 -7.44 -11.14
CA GLU A 41 -0.55 -8.24 -12.30
C GLU A 41 -1.32 -7.84 -13.56
N GLY A 42 -2.65 -7.63 -13.44
CA GLY A 42 -3.52 -7.20 -14.54
C GLY A 42 -3.17 -5.86 -15.16
N GLY A 43 -2.39 -5.05 -14.50
CA GLY A 43 -1.73 -3.89 -15.11
C GLY A 43 -2.56 -2.63 -15.27
N HIS A 44 -3.86 -2.66 -14.99
CA HIS A 44 -4.75 -1.57 -15.36
C HIS A 44 -4.40 -0.24 -14.67
N TYR A 45 -4.37 -0.20 -13.34
CA TYR A 45 -4.24 1.08 -12.62
C TYR A 45 -2.86 1.73 -12.82
N HIS A 46 -1.79 0.96 -12.78
CA HIS A 46 -0.45 1.52 -12.96
C HIS A 46 -0.14 1.87 -14.42
N SER A 47 -0.81 1.24 -15.40
CA SER A 47 -0.72 1.66 -16.79
C SER A 47 -1.36 3.04 -17.02
N TYR A 48 -2.50 3.33 -16.35
CA TYR A 48 -3.08 4.66 -16.38
C TYR A 48 -2.18 5.71 -15.71
N ILE A 49 -1.54 5.36 -14.58
CA ILE A 49 -0.56 6.24 -13.93
C ILE A 49 0.61 6.51 -14.88
N TRP A 50 1.13 5.48 -15.55
CA TRP A 50 2.20 5.64 -16.51
C TRP A 50 1.78 6.51 -17.70
N LEU A 51 0.61 6.24 -18.28
CA LEU A 51 0.08 7.05 -19.38
C LEU A 51 -0.05 8.53 -18.99
N TYR A 52 -0.54 8.80 -17.78
CA TYR A 52 -0.61 10.16 -17.24
C TYR A 52 0.75 10.84 -17.24
N TYR A 53 1.78 10.19 -16.70
CA TYR A 53 3.11 10.76 -16.66
C TYR A 53 3.72 10.93 -18.06
N MET A 54 3.53 9.98 -18.95
CA MET A 54 4.03 10.06 -20.33
C MET A 54 3.39 11.19 -21.14
N THR A 55 2.12 11.50 -20.85
CA THR A 55 1.40 12.56 -21.59
C THR A 55 1.59 13.94 -20.98
N HIS A 56 1.71 14.07 -19.66
CA HIS A 56 1.81 15.35 -18.98
C HIS A 56 3.25 15.77 -18.66
N PHE A 57 4.17 14.82 -18.59
CA PHE A 57 5.56 15.02 -18.21
C PHE A 57 6.49 14.17 -19.11
N PRO A 58 6.43 14.33 -20.46
CA PRO A 58 7.15 13.47 -21.40
C PRO A 58 8.67 13.51 -21.21
N GLU A 59 9.20 14.63 -20.73
CA GLU A 59 10.63 14.82 -20.48
C GLU A 59 11.10 14.18 -19.15
N LEU A 60 10.17 13.60 -18.35
CA LEU A 60 10.51 13.00 -17.08
C LEU A 60 10.93 11.53 -17.30
N PRO A 61 12.22 11.17 -17.20
CA PRO A 61 12.66 9.80 -17.42
C PRO A 61 12.26 8.92 -16.24
N LEU A 62 11.22 8.10 -16.43
CA LEU A 62 10.71 7.15 -15.44
C LEU A 62 10.90 5.71 -15.92
N ARG A 63 11.02 4.78 -14.97
CA ARG A 63 10.97 3.34 -15.23
C ARG A 63 9.93 2.71 -14.33
N ILE A 64 8.90 2.14 -14.94
CA ILE A 64 7.79 1.50 -14.22
C ILE A 64 7.87 -0.01 -14.43
N TYR A 65 7.71 -0.76 -13.35
CA TYR A 65 7.76 -2.21 -13.33
C TYR A 65 6.50 -2.76 -12.69
N ASN A 66 5.87 -3.71 -13.36
CA ASN A 66 4.84 -4.54 -12.77
C ASN A 66 5.50 -5.66 -11.96
N GLY A 67 5.23 -5.69 -10.67
CA GLY A 67 5.65 -6.72 -9.73
C GLY A 67 4.46 -7.46 -9.12
N GLY A 68 3.30 -7.46 -9.81
CA GLY A 68 2.12 -8.21 -9.42
C GLY A 68 2.23 -9.68 -9.78
N ILE A 69 1.71 -10.57 -8.91
CA ILE A 69 1.54 -12.00 -9.19
C ILE A 69 0.17 -12.43 -8.66
N GLY A 70 -0.61 -13.11 -9.48
CA GLY A 70 -1.93 -13.62 -9.13
C GLY A 70 -1.90 -14.47 -7.86
N GLY A 71 -2.83 -14.23 -6.95
CA GLY A 71 -2.91 -14.97 -5.68
C GLY A 71 -1.95 -14.54 -4.59
N ASP A 72 -1.04 -13.60 -4.86
CA ASP A 72 -0.08 -13.15 -3.85
C ASP A 72 -0.76 -12.57 -2.61
N CYS A 73 -0.18 -12.91 -1.48
CA CYS A 73 -0.41 -12.32 -0.17
C CYS A 73 0.92 -11.84 0.43
N ALA A 74 0.89 -11.23 1.59
CA ALA A 74 2.09 -10.65 2.22
C ALA A 74 3.24 -11.66 2.37
N SER A 75 2.96 -12.90 2.75
CA SER A 75 3.98 -13.96 2.90
C SER A 75 4.69 -14.29 1.58
N HIS A 76 3.97 -14.34 0.46
CA HIS A 76 4.56 -14.56 -0.85
C HIS A 76 5.44 -13.37 -1.27
N MET A 77 4.98 -12.16 -0.99
CA MET A 77 5.76 -10.95 -1.26
C MET A 77 7.06 -10.93 -0.45
N VAL A 78 7.01 -11.31 0.85
CA VAL A 78 8.20 -11.50 1.69
C VAL A 78 9.18 -12.48 1.06
N PHE A 79 8.67 -13.64 0.64
CA PHE A 79 9.49 -14.71 0.05
C PHE A 79 10.25 -14.25 -1.22
N ARG A 80 9.56 -13.51 -2.10
CA ARG A 80 10.14 -13.10 -3.39
C ARG A 80 10.76 -11.70 -3.40
N PHE A 81 10.75 -10.99 -2.27
CA PHE A 81 11.17 -9.59 -2.22
C PHE A 81 12.60 -9.39 -2.75
N ASP A 82 13.55 -10.18 -2.27
CA ASP A 82 14.96 -10.04 -2.67
C ASP A 82 15.21 -10.51 -4.10
N SER A 83 14.62 -11.62 -4.50
CA SER A 83 14.87 -12.26 -5.80
C SER A 83 14.11 -11.61 -6.97
N ASP A 84 13.00 -10.93 -6.72
CA ASP A 84 12.17 -10.35 -7.76
C ASP A 84 12.08 -8.81 -7.65
N ILE A 85 11.82 -8.26 -6.48
CA ILE A 85 11.54 -6.84 -6.33
C ILE A 85 12.84 -6.03 -6.23
N LYS A 86 13.72 -6.43 -5.34
CA LYS A 86 14.97 -5.71 -5.06
C LYS A 86 15.93 -5.69 -6.25
N ILE A 87 15.92 -6.73 -7.10
CA ILE A 87 16.74 -6.76 -8.33
C ILE A 87 16.33 -5.68 -9.34
N LYS A 88 15.08 -5.21 -9.30
CA LYS A 88 14.59 -4.08 -10.11
C LYS A 88 15.13 -2.73 -9.61
N LYS A 89 15.83 -2.72 -8.46
CA LYS A 89 16.43 -1.54 -7.82
C LYS A 89 15.42 -0.41 -7.64
N PRO A 90 14.29 -0.63 -6.95
CA PRO A 90 13.26 0.39 -6.79
C PRO A 90 13.79 1.59 -6.02
N THR A 91 13.40 2.79 -6.45
CA THR A 91 13.51 4.02 -5.66
C THR A 91 12.16 4.42 -5.08
N TYR A 92 11.10 3.92 -5.68
CA TYR A 92 9.72 4.14 -5.31
C TYR A 92 8.96 2.80 -5.35
N LEU A 93 8.32 2.44 -4.25
CA LEU A 93 7.55 1.21 -4.14
C LEU A 93 6.08 1.54 -3.89
N VAL A 94 5.21 0.98 -4.71
CA VAL A 94 3.76 0.99 -4.48
C VAL A 94 3.35 -0.43 -4.17
N CYS A 95 2.90 -0.69 -2.95
CA CYS A 95 2.59 -2.04 -2.47
C CYS A 95 1.09 -2.18 -2.22
N SER A 96 0.46 -3.15 -2.89
CA SER A 96 -0.97 -3.46 -2.76
C SER A 96 -1.15 -4.93 -2.36
N PHE A 97 -1.77 -5.16 -1.20
CA PHE A 97 -2.01 -6.50 -0.65
C PHE A 97 -3.23 -6.48 0.28
N GLY A 98 -3.55 -7.62 0.88
CA GLY A 98 -4.61 -7.74 1.90
C GLY A 98 -5.85 -8.49 1.42
N MET A 99 -6.17 -8.45 0.13
CA MET A 99 -7.33 -9.16 -0.39
C MET A 99 -7.20 -10.67 -0.20
N ASN A 100 -6.10 -11.26 -0.67
CA ASN A 100 -5.86 -12.70 -0.53
C ASN A 100 -5.50 -13.07 0.91
N ASP A 101 -4.84 -12.16 1.63
CA ASP A 101 -4.49 -12.33 3.04
C ASP A 101 -5.72 -12.48 3.95
N SER A 102 -6.86 -11.93 3.54
CA SER A 102 -8.11 -12.01 4.31
C SER A 102 -8.71 -13.41 4.34
N GLY A 103 -8.28 -14.32 3.44
CA GLY A 103 -8.88 -15.63 3.30
C GLY A 103 -10.36 -15.60 2.87
N TYR A 104 -10.69 -14.62 2.01
CA TYR A 104 -12.07 -14.33 1.58
C TYR A 104 -12.85 -15.54 1.03
N ASP A 105 -12.14 -16.55 0.53
CA ASP A 105 -12.73 -17.82 0.08
C ASP A 105 -13.48 -18.58 1.20
N GLY A 106 -13.11 -18.31 2.45
CA GLY A 106 -13.75 -18.87 3.64
C GLY A 106 -14.97 -18.09 4.12
N TYR A 107 -15.18 -16.88 3.59
CA TYR A 107 -16.27 -16.02 4.01
C TYR A 107 -17.63 -16.71 3.85
N ASN A 108 -18.50 -16.56 4.84
CA ASN A 108 -19.80 -17.25 4.93
C ASN A 108 -19.76 -18.79 5.11
N LYS A 109 -18.58 -19.38 5.35
CA LYS A 109 -18.51 -20.81 5.74
C LYS A 109 -18.61 -20.95 7.26
N PRO A 110 -19.22 -22.06 7.76
CA PRO A 110 -19.29 -22.32 9.20
C PRO A 110 -17.89 -22.32 9.84
N GLY A 111 -17.73 -21.61 10.95
CA GLY A 111 -16.44 -21.53 11.67
C GLY A 111 -15.45 -20.51 11.12
N TYR A 112 -15.83 -19.72 10.10
CA TYR A 112 -14.97 -18.70 9.52
C TYR A 112 -14.48 -17.68 10.55
N ASP A 113 -15.30 -17.28 11.52
CA ASP A 113 -14.92 -16.30 12.54
C ASP A 113 -13.67 -16.72 13.33
N LYS A 114 -13.56 -18.02 13.65
CA LYS A 114 -12.36 -18.55 14.33
C LYS A 114 -11.12 -18.55 13.40
N TYR A 115 -11.36 -18.75 12.11
CA TYR A 115 -10.32 -18.74 11.09
C TYR A 115 -9.86 -17.31 10.79
N ALA A 116 -10.81 -16.37 10.67
CA ALA A 116 -10.55 -14.97 10.30
C ALA A 116 -9.54 -14.31 11.26
N ASN A 117 -9.68 -14.49 12.57
CA ASN A 117 -8.75 -13.91 13.54
C ASN A 117 -7.32 -14.41 13.34
N LYS A 118 -7.16 -15.71 13.08
CA LYS A 118 -5.83 -16.28 12.79
C LYS A 118 -5.24 -15.76 11.49
N GLN A 119 -6.08 -15.57 10.47
CA GLN A 119 -5.66 -15.01 9.18
C GLN A 119 -5.21 -13.55 9.33
N VAL A 120 -5.92 -12.75 10.10
CA VAL A 120 -5.54 -11.35 10.38
C VAL A 120 -4.19 -11.31 11.13
N GLU A 121 -4.01 -12.15 12.15
CA GLU A 121 -2.77 -12.23 12.91
C GLU A 121 -1.59 -12.65 12.01
N TYR A 122 -1.79 -13.68 11.19
CA TYR A 122 -0.80 -14.15 10.24
C TYR A 122 -0.44 -13.07 9.22
N ALA A 123 -1.45 -12.45 8.60
CA ALA A 123 -1.26 -11.38 7.63
C ALA A 123 -0.49 -10.19 8.22
N ASN A 124 -0.83 -9.78 9.44
CA ASN A 124 -0.11 -8.71 10.13
C ASN A 124 1.35 -9.07 10.42
N THR A 125 1.61 -10.32 10.80
CA THR A 125 2.97 -10.82 11.03
C THR A 125 3.80 -10.78 9.74
N GLU A 126 3.26 -11.30 8.66
CA GLU A 126 3.95 -11.33 7.36
C GLU A 126 4.12 -9.92 6.78
N PHE A 127 3.12 -9.06 6.95
CA PHE A 127 3.25 -7.65 6.58
C PHE A 127 4.37 -6.94 7.37
N GLY A 128 4.48 -7.21 8.66
CA GLY A 128 5.58 -6.69 9.48
C GLY A 128 6.96 -7.09 8.94
N LYS A 129 7.12 -8.34 8.48
CA LYS A 129 8.36 -8.82 7.84
C LYS A 129 8.63 -8.09 6.52
N LEU A 130 7.60 -7.95 5.67
CA LEU A 130 7.71 -7.21 4.41
C LEU A 130 8.13 -5.77 4.66
N GLN A 131 7.52 -5.11 5.64
CA GLN A 131 7.87 -3.75 6.04
C GLN A 131 9.34 -3.64 6.47
N GLN A 132 9.83 -4.59 7.26
CA GLN A 132 11.24 -4.62 7.66
C GLN A 132 12.17 -4.77 6.46
N GLN A 133 11.86 -5.64 5.50
CA GLN A 133 12.64 -5.79 4.27
C GLN A 133 12.67 -4.49 3.44
N ILE A 134 11.52 -3.82 3.31
CA ILE A 134 11.41 -2.55 2.60
C ILE A 134 12.26 -1.47 3.27
N LEU A 135 12.15 -1.32 4.59
CA LEU A 135 12.89 -0.31 5.36
C LEU A 135 14.39 -0.57 5.40
N ALA A 136 14.82 -1.82 5.29
CA ALA A 136 16.22 -2.20 5.22
C ALA A 136 16.88 -1.78 3.89
N ASP A 137 16.11 -1.66 2.80
CA ASP A 137 16.65 -1.23 1.50
C ASP A 137 16.68 0.31 1.40
N LYS A 138 17.81 0.90 1.76
CA LYS A 138 18.01 2.37 1.73
C LYS A 138 17.89 3.02 0.35
N LYS A 139 17.75 2.24 -0.73
CA LYS A 139 17.50 2.75 -2.09
C LYS A 139 16.04 3.11 -2.29
N ILE A 140 15.13 2.46 -1.57
CA ILE A 140 13.70 2.77 -1.58
C ILE A 140 13.48 4.04 -0.78
N LYS A 141 13.20 5.15 -1.47
CA LYS A 141 13.04 6.47 -0.86
C LYS A 141 11.60 6.79 -0.51
N ASN A 142 10.67 6.22 -1.29
CA ASN A 142 9.24 6.44 -1.12
C ASN A 142 8.50 5.11 -1.16
N VAL A 143 7.57 4.95 -0.25
CA VAL A 143 6.69 3.78 -0.17
C VAL A 143 5.25 4.25 -0.07
N VAL A 144 4.40 3.71 -0.94
CA VAL A 144 2.94 3.89 -0.87
C VAL A 144 2.31 2.54 -0.61
N LEU A 145 1.52 2.47 0.44
CA LEU A 145 0.76 1.27 0.78
C LEU A 145 -0.69 1.48 0.35
N LEU A 146 -1.14 0.65 -0.57
CA LEU A 146 -2.53 0.58 -0.98
C LEU A 146 -3.20 -0.52 -0.16
N GLY A 147 -3.79 -0.14 0.97
CA GLY A 147 -4.52 -1.05 1.83
C GLY A 147 -5.92 -1.34 1.29
N THR A 148 -6.44 -2.53 1.55
CA THR A 148 -7.87 -2.77 1.47
C THR A 148 -8.56 -2.16 2.69
N PRO A 149 -9.85 -1.77 2.61
CA PRO A 149 -10.57 -1.14 3.72
C PRO A 149 -10.64 -1.99 5.00
N PHE A 150 -10.22 -3.25 4.95
CA PHE A 150 -10.23 -4.18 6.08
C PHE A 150 -8.95 -4.15 6.93
N PHE A 151 -7.86 -3.57 6.43
CA PHE A 151 -6.63 -3.43 7.19
C PHE A 151 -6.53 -2.00 7.72
N ARG A 152 -6.79 -1.83 9.02
CA ARG A 152 -6.44 -0.60 9.73
C ARG A 152 -4.91 -0.57 9.83
N THR A 153 -4.24 -0.06 8.84
CA THR A 153 -2.82 0.27 8.95
C THR A 153 -2.69 1.38 9.99
N GLN A 154 -2.16 1.04 11.14
CA GLN A 154 -1.48 2.04 11.95
C GLN A 154 -0.23 2.42 11.14
N LEU A 155 -0.37 3.47 10.36
CA LEU A 155 0.76 4.08 9.69
C LEU A 155 1.68 4.68 10.74
N LEU A 156 2.94 4.38 10.61
CA LEU A 156 4.08 4.93 11.33
C LEU A 156 4.08 6.47 11.35
#